data_e5fb4c4135561d3e4d0b5495e6d41ecf
#
_entry.id   e5fb4c4135561d3e4d0b5495e6d41ecf
#
_cell.length_a   1.000
_cell.length_b   1.000
_cell.length_c   1.000
_cell.angle_alpha   90.00
_cell.angle_beta   90.00
_cell.angle_gamma   90.00
#
_symmetry.space_group_name_H-M   'P 1'
#
loop_
_entity.id
_entity.type
_entity.pdbx_description
1 polymer ?
#
loop_
_entity_poly.entity_id
_entity_poly.type
_entity_poly.pdbx_seq_one_letter_code
_entity_poly.pdbx_strand_id
1 'polypeptide(L)'
;IGYTAGGFVLIGVLAVAILWGLSVGTVQFSLSQILNIVIDQFSSPLAIDDPMNSPDQTIIWLLRMPRLLMAAIIGAGLAVSGVIMQAIVKNPLADPYILGISSGASLGATIAILFGVGVMFGENFVGVMAFIGAMAISFGVLFISNLGGRPNSVKLILGGLALSAVCSSFSSFVVYLADDKEGIQTITYWLMGSFAGAKWDMLPFIAVVVLVSIIFFWSQSRILNMMLLGDEVAITLGRDLHTYRQVYLIISSLIIGFVVYAAGMIGFVGLLIPHLVRMTIGTNHWTLIPFSALGGSIFLVIADGLCRCIIPHAELPIGILISLIGAPTFVYMLVRKNYGFGGE
;
A
#
# COMPACT_ATOMS: atom_id res chain seq x y z
N ILE A 1 -4.13 28.94 -5.21
CA ILE A 1 -3.51 28.79 -6.57
C ILE A 1 -2.28 27.88 -6.49
N GLY A 2 -1.41 28.00 -5.44
CA GLY A 2 -0.20 27.18 -5.33
C GLY A 2 -0.46 25.65 -5.22
N TYR A 3 -1.46 25.23 -4.47
CA TYR A 3 -1.74 23.77 -4.27
C TYR A 3 -2.33 23.12 -5.52
N THR A 4 -3.20 23.82 -6.26
CA THR A 4 -3.74 23.28 -7.53
C THR A 4 -2.64 23.12 -8.57
N ALA A 5 -1.78 24.10 -8.72
CA ALA A 5 -0.63 24.03 -9.62
C ALA A 5 0.33 22.87 -9.22
N GLY A 6 0.62 22.72 -7.90
CA GLY A 6 1.41 21.61 -7.39
C GLY A 6 0.81 20.23 -7.69
N GLY A 7 -0.52 20.10 -7.61
CA GLY A 7 -1.22 18.88 -7.99
C GLY A 7 -1.05 18.51 -9.47
N PHE A 8 -1.20 19.48 -10.37
CA PHE A 8 -0.97 19.26 -11.81
C PHE A 8 0.47 18.89 -12.13
N VAL A 9 1.45 19.51 -11.43
CA VAL A 9 2.87 19.13 -11.57
C VAL A 9 3.08 17.66 -11.16
N LEU A 10 2.53 17.22 -10.03
CA LEU A 10 2.67 15.83 -9.60
C LEU A 10 1.98 14.84 -10.55
N ILE A 11 0.84 15.19 -11.13
CA ILE A 11 0.20 14.37 -12.17
C ILE A 11 1.12 14.26 -13.39
N GLY A 12 1.73 15.35 -13.83
CA GLY A 12 2.72 15.35 -14.90
C GLY A 12 3.93 14.46 -14.58
N VAL A 13 4.45 14.56 -13.35
CA VAL A 13 5.56 13.71 -12.87
C VAL A 13 5.16 12.23 -12.86
N LEU A 14 3.94 11.90 -12.42
CA LEU A 14 3.43 10.52 -12.45
C LEU A 14 3.35 9.98 -13.88
N ALA A 15 2.83 10.77 -14.82
CA ALA A 15 2.78 10.38 -16.23
C ALA A 15 4.18 10.12 -16.81
N VAL A 16 5.14 11.00 -16.51
CA VAL A 16 6.55 10.81 -16.91
C VAL A 16 7.16 9.57 -16.24
N ALA A 17 6.87 9.33 -14.97
CA ALA A 17 7.35 8.13 -14.25
C ALA A 17 6.79 6.84 -14.87
N ILE A 18 5.51 6.81 -15.27
CA ILE A 18 4.90 5.67 -15.96
C ILE A 18 5.58 5.46 -17.32
N LEU A 19 5.75 6.51 -18.12
CA LEU A 19 6.43 6.41 -19.42
C LEU A 19 7.88 5.92 -19.27
N TRP A 20 8.61 6.43 -18.29
CA TRP A 20 9.94 5.94 -17.94
C TRP A 20 9.89 4.46 -17.54
N GLY A 21 8.96 4.06 -16.67
CA GLY A 21 8.80 2.68 -16.23
C GLY A 21 8.45 1.73 -17.38
N LEU A 22 7.73 2.19 -18.41
CA LEU A 22 7.48 1.40 -19.63
C LEU A 22 8.73 1.24 -20.48
N SER A 23 9.61 2.25 -20.52
CA SER A 23 10.82 2.22 -21.33
C SER A 23 11.93 1.35 -20.77
N VAL A 24 12.03 1.23 -19.44
CA VAL A 24 13.15 0.57 -18.73
C VAL A 24 12.85 -0.88 -18.36
N GLY A 25 13.89 -1.71 -18.31
CA GLY A 25 13.84 -3.14 -17.94
C GLY A 25 14.85 -3.94 -18.73
N THR A 26 14.73 -5.26 -18.74
CA THR A 26 15.58 -6.18 -19.50
C THR A 26 15.57 -5.91 -21.01
N VAL A 27 14.45 -5.45 -21.54
CA VAL A 27 14.30 -4.93 -22.91
C VAL A 27 14.02 -3.44 -22.82
N GLN A 28 14.73 -2.62 -23.57
CA GLN A 28 14.55 -1.17 -23.61
C GLN A 28 13.70 -0.78 -24.81
N PHE A 29 12.72 0.11 -24.59
CA PHE A 29 11.85 0.63 -25.64
C PHE A 29 12.01 2.14 -25.79
N SER A 30 12.00 2.62 -27.02
CA SER A 30 11.94 4.06 -27.31
C SER A 30 10.56 4.62 -26.99
N LEU A 31 10.50 5.91 -26.69
CA LEU A 31 9.24 6.59 -26.41
C LEU A 31 8.25 6.50 -27.57
N SER A 32 8.74 6.56 -28.82
CA SER A 32 7.91 6.41 -30.03
C SER A 32 7.27 5.03 -30.13
N GLN A 33 8.02 3.96 -29.83
CA GLN A 33 7.46 2.60 -29.81
C GLN A 33 6.36 2.47 -28.75
N ILE A 34 6.60 2.97 -27.55
CA ILE A 34 5.62 2.93 -26.46
C ILE A 34 4.35 3.68 -26.85
N LEU A 35 4.47 4.91 -27.36
CA LEU A 35 3.31 5.72 -27.73
C LEU A 35 2.51 5.07 -28.86
N ASN A 36 3.18 4.53 -29.88
CA ASN A 36 2.51 3.84 -30.98
C ASN A 36 1.70 2.64 -30.45
N ILE A 37 2.33 1.76 -29.64
CA ILE A 37 1.64 0.58 -29.07
C ILE A 37 0.44 1.00 -28.21
N VAL A 38 0.59 2.02 -27.39
CA VAL A 38 -0.50 2.50 -26.53
C VAL A 38 -1.64 3.10 -27.36
N ILE A 39 -1.32 3.92 -28.38
CA ILE A 39 -2.32 4.52 -29.27
C ILE A 39 -3.03 3.45 -30.10
N ASP A 40 -2.29 2.50 -30.67
CA ASP A 40 -2.86 1.40 -31.45
C ASP A 40 -3.86 0.58 -30.63
N GLN A 41 -3.52 0.31 -29.36
CA GLN A 41 -4.39 -0.44 -28.48
C GLN A 41 -5.69 0.29 -28.14
N PHE A 42 -5.66 1.62 -27.99
CA PHE A 42 -6.88 2.42 -27.81
C PHE A 42 -7.68 2.59 -29.11
N SER A 43 -7.03 2.56 -30.26
CA SER A 43 -7.68 2.73 -31.56
C SER A 43 -8.33 1.44 -32.08
N SER A 44 -7.85 0.27 -31.65
CA SER A 44 -8.33 -1.04 -32.06
C SER A 44 -8.54 -1.97 -30.86
N PRO A 45 -9.55 -1.70 -30.01
CA PRO A 45 -9.75 -2.46 -28.75
C PRO A 45 -10.05 -3.96 -28.94
N LEU A 46 -10.42 -4.38 -30.17
CA LEU A 46 -10.71 -5.78 -30.52
C LEU A 46 -9.45 -6.65 -30.70
N ALA A 47 -8.26 -6.04 -30.73
CA ALA A 47 -6.99 -6.77 -30.83
C ALA A 47 -6.48 -7.35 -29.50
N ILE A 48 -7.24 -7.24 -28.42
CA ILE A 48 -6.83 -7.76 -27.08
C ILE A 48 -6.87 -9.30 -27.06
N ASP A 49 -7.77 -9.92 -27.84
CA ASP A 49 -7.95 -11.37 -27.91
C ASP A 49 -7.18 -12.04 -29.06
N ASP A 50 -6.55 -11.28 -29.95
CA ASP A 50 -5.73 -11.84 -31.01
C ASP A 50 -4.31 -12.09 -30.44
N PRO A 51 -3.70 -13.28 -30.66
CA PRO A 51 -2.33 -13.53 -30.24
C PRO A 51 -1.44 -12.47 -30.81
N MET A 52 -0.89 -11.63 -29.93
CA MET A 52 -0.21 -10.39 -30.25
C MET A 52 0.76 -10.51 -31.40
N ASN A 53 0.58 -9.62 -32.38
CA ASN A 53 1.38 -9.60 -33.59
C ASN A 53 2.87 -9.28 -33.33
N SER A 54 3.26 -8.84 -32.13
CA SER A 54 4.65 -8.61 -31.78
C SER A 54 4.97 -8.86 -30.30
N PRO A 55 6.17 -9.38 -29.97
CA PRO A 55 6.65 -9.52 -28.59
C PRO A 55 6.67 -8.19 -27.82
N ASP A 56 6.92 -7.09 -28.49
CA ASP A 56 7.00 -5.75 -27.92
C ASP A 56 5.65 -5.29 -27.34
N GLN A 57 4.55 -5.57 -28.08
CA GLN A 57 3.19 -5.28 -27.61
C GLN A 57 2.85 -6.09 -26.35
N THR A 58 3.22 -7.37 -26.34
CA THR A 58 3.02 -8.25 -25.16
C THR A 58 3.73 -7.68 -23.93
N ILE A 59 5.00 -7.30 -24.09
CA ILE A 59 5.81 -6.78 -22.97
C ILE A 59 5.24 -5.45 -22.45
N ILE A 60 4.91 -4.53 -23.34
CA ILE A 60 4.44 -3.19 -22.96
C ILE A 60 3.02 -3.26 -22.40
N TRP A 61 2.08 -3.89 -23.12
CA TRP A 61 0.66 -3.82 -22.79
C TRP A 61 0.19 -4.86 -21.77
N LEU A 62 0.66 -6.12 -21.87
CA LEU A 62 0.21 -7.17 -20.96
C LEU A 62 1.06 -7.32 -19.70
N LEU A 63 2.37 -6.98 -19.76
CA LEU A 63 3.23 -7.17 -18.61
C LEU A 63 3.53 -5.85 -17.89
N ARG A 64 3.99 -4.80 -18.61
CA ARG A 64 4.46 -3.57 -17.93
C ARG A 64 3.34 -2.62 -17.57
N MET A 65 2.35 -2.41 -18.44
CA MET A 65 1.29 -1.44 -18.20
C MET A 65 0.46 -1.78 -16.96
N PRO A 66 -0.14 -3.00 -16.81
CA PRO A 66 -0.91 -3.32 -15.62
C PRO A 66 -0.06 -3.28 -14.34
N ARG A 67 1.21 -3.67 -14.42
CA ARG A 67 2.16 -3.63 -13.32
C ARG A 67 2.41 -2.21 -12.81
N LEU A 68 2.68 -1.25 -13.69
CA LEU A 68 2.90 0.15 -13.32
C LEU A 68 1.63 0.84 -12.82
N LEU A 69 0.49 0.54 -13.43
CA LEU A 69 -0.80 1.04 -12.95
C LEU A 69 -1.14 0.47 -11.56
N MET A 70 -0.87 -0.81 -11.33
CA MET A 70 -1.02 -1.44 -10.02
C MET A 70 -0.10 -0.79 -8.99
N ALA A 71 1.17 -0.54 -9.34
CA ALA A 71 2.11 0.17 -8.48
C ALA A 71 1.62 1.57 -8.11
N ALA A 72 1.06 2.31 -9.07
CA ALA A 72 0.48 3.64 -8.83
C ALA A 72 -0.72 3.57 -7.87
N ILE A 73 -1.65 2.65 -8.10
CA ILE A 73 -2.85 2.48 -7.27
C ILE A 73 -2.48 2.06 -5.83
N ILE A 74 -1.61 1.09 -5.70
CA ILE A 74 -1.15 0.58 -4.40
C ILE A 74 -0.36 1.64 -3.65
N GLY A 75 0.50 2.39 -4.36
CA GLY A 75 1.25 3.50 -3.77
C GLY A 75 0.34 4.58 -3.20
N ALA A 76 -0.71 4.95 -3.94
CA ALA A 76 -1.72 5.88 -3.45
C ALA A 76 -2.44 5.33 -2.22
N GLY A 77 -2.88 4.08 -2.27
CA GLY A 77 -3.59 3.42 -1.16
C GLY A 77 -2.77 3.34 0.11
N LEU A 78 -1.52 2.89 0.03
CA LEU A 78 -0.61 2.81 1.17
C LEU A 78 -0.30 4.17 1.77
N ALA A 79 0.01 5.16 0.93
CA ALA A 79 0.31 6.51 1.41
C ALA A 79 -0.90 7.14 2.12
N VAL A 80 -2.11 7.02 1.56
CA VAL A 80 -3.32 7.54 2.21
C VAL A 80 -3.65 6.77 3.48
N SER A 81 -3.57 5.43 3.47
CA SER A 81 -3.74 4.63 4.70
C SER A 81 -2.76 5.08 5.79
N GLY A 82 -1.53 5.43 5.42
CA GLY A 82 -0.54 6.00 6.32
C GLY A 82 -0.98 7.33 6.92
N VAL A 83 -1.48 8.26 6.10
CA VAL A 83 -2.05 9.54 6.59
C VAL A 83 -3.12 9.29 7.63
N ILE A 84 -4.04 8.37 7.37
CA ILE A 84 -5.17 8.06 8.25
C ILE A 84 -4.70 7.42 9.57
N MET A 85 -3.79 6.44 9.48
CA MET A 85 -3.24 5.78 10.66
C MET A 85 -2.49 6.75 11.56
N GLN A 86 -1.69 7.64 10.99
CA GLN A 86 -0.98 8.69 11.72
C GLN A 86 -1.95 9.64 12.44
N ALA A 87 -3.09 9.97 11.82
CA ALA A 87 -4.11 10.79 12.47
C ALA A 87 -4.84 10.05 13.60
N ILE A 88 -5.23 8.79 13.40
CA ILE A 88 -5.92 7.95 14.38
C ILE A 88 -5.06 7.72 15.62
N VAL A 89 -3.79 7.37 15.40
CA VAL A 89 -2.83 7.05 16.48
C VAL A 89 -2.22 8.31 17.10
N LYS A 90 -2.38 9.47 16.44
CA LYS A 90 -1.75 10.76 16.81
C LYS A 90 -0.22 10.65 16.86
N ASN A 91 0.35 9.88 15.95
CA ASN A 91 1.79 9.70 15.84
C ASN A 91 2.19 9.81 14.36
N PRO A 92 3.01 10.80 13.97
CA PRO A 92 3.44 10.99 12.59
C PRO A 92 4.34 9.84 12.07
N LEU A 93 4.78 8.95 12.96
CA LEU A 93 5.60 7.79 12.66
C LEU A 93 4.80 6.48 12.61
N ALA A 94 3.47 6.55 12.70
CA ALA A 94 2.64 5.35 12.59
C ALA A 94 2.62 4.84 11.14
N ASP A 95 2.96 3.56 10.99
CA ASP A 95 2.82 2.82 9.74
C ASP A 95 1.44 2.17 9.65
N PRO A 96 0.82 2.03 8.47
CA PRO A 96 -0.45 1.32 8.32
C PRO A 96 -0.45 -0.11 8.88
N TYR A 97 0.70 -0.76 8.91
CA TYR A 97 0.86 -2.12 9.43
C TYR A 97 1.00 -2.21 10.96
N ILE A 98 1.11 -1.09 11.67
CA ILE A 98 1.35 -1.06 13.14
C ILE A 98 0.28 -1.81 13.96
N LEU A 99 -0.91 -1.97 13.40
CA LEU A 99 -2.02 -2.70 14.03
C LEU A 99 -1.95 -4.22 13.82
N GLY A 100 -0.83 -4.75 13.35
CA GLY A 100 -0.66 -6.19 13.15
C GLY A 100 -1.30 -6.75 11.89
N ILE A 101 -1.81 -5.91 11.01
CA ILE A 101 -2.46 -6.30 9.75
C ILE A 101 -1.51 -7.14 8.90
N SER A 102 -0.23 -6.76 8.85
CA SER A 102 0.81 -7.51 8.13
C SER A 102 1.03 -8.92 8.68
N SER A 103 1.03 -9.08 10.01
CA SER A 103 1.23 -10.39 10.64
C SER A 103 0.04 -11.32 10.37
N GLY A 104 -1.19 -10.78 10.36
CA GLY A 104 -2.38 -11.52 9.96
C GLY A 104 -2.33 -11.95 8.49
N ALA A 105 -1.94 -11.04 7.60
CA ALA A 105 -1.75 -11.33 6.19
C ALA A 105 -0.68 -12.41 5.98
N SER A 106 0.46 -12.29 6.65
CA SER A 106 1.54 -13.29 6.62
C SER A 106 1.08 -14.67 7.07
N LEU A 107 0.33 -14.75 8.18
CA LEU A 107 -0.24 -16.01 8.66
C LEU A 107 -1.20 -16.62 7.63
N GLY A 108 -2.12 -15.82 7.06
CA GLY A 108 -3.03 -16.27 6.02
C GLY A 108 -2.31 -16.83 4.79
N ALA A 109 -1.30 -16.11 4.30
CA ALA A 109 -0.46 -16.55 3.17
C ALA A 109 0.33 -17.83 3.52
N THR A 110 0.90 -17.90 4.72
CA THR A 110 1.66 -19.08 5.18
C THR A 110 0.78 -20.34 5.21
N ILE A 111 -0.42 -20.25 5.75
CA ILE A 111 -1.39 -21.36 5.76
C ILE A 111 -1.79 -21.75 4.33
N ALA A 112 -2.02 -20.77 3.47
CA ALA A 112 -2.38 -21.01 2.08
C ALA A 112 -1.27 -21.75 1.31
N ILE A 113 -0.02 -21.27 1.42
CA ILE A 113 1.12 -21.81 0.68
C ILE A 113 1.46 -23.24 1.16
N LEU A 114 1.53 -23.45 2.48
CA LEU A 114 2.00 -24.73 3.03
C LEU A 114 0.94 -25.81 3.06
N PHE A 115 -0.32 -25.45 3.25
CA PHE A 115 -1.42 -26.43 3.38
C PHE A 115 -2.43 -26.37 2.24
N GLY A 116 -2.24 -25.49 1.25
CA GLY A 116 -3.16 -25.35 0.12
C GLY A 116 -4.55 -24.84 0.52
N VAL A 117 -4.69 -24.24 1.71
CA VAL A 117 -5.99 -23.73 2.17
C VAL A 117 -6.39 -22.54 1.29
N GLY A 118 -7.62 -22.61 0.77
CA GLY A 118 -8.15 -21.55 -0.09
C GLY A 118 -7.95 -21.77 -1.59
N VAL A 119 -7.38 -22.90 -2.05
CA VAL A 119 -7.22 -23.22 -3.48
C VAL A 119 -8.54 -23.12 -4.26
N MET A 120 -9.68 -23.33 -3.58
CA MET A 120 -11.02 -23.14 -4.16
C MET A 120 -11.29 -21.68 -4.62
N PHE A 121 -10.53 -20.70 -4.17
CA PHE A 121 -10.64 -19.29 -4.59
C PHE A 121 -9.88 -18.98 -5.88
N GLY A 122 -9.33 -19.97 -6.57
CA GLY A 122 -8.66 -19.83 -7.85
C GLY A 122 -7.17 -19.48 -7.77
N GLU A 123 -6.60 -18.93 -8.84
CA GLU A 123 -5.16 -18.74 -8.99
C GLU A 123 -4.54 -17.83 -7.91
N ASN A 124 -5.27 -16.83 -7.42
CA ASN A 124 -4.76 -15.91 -6.40
C ASN A 124 -5.21 -16.26 -4.98
N PHE A 125 -5.38 -17.54 -4.66
CA PHE A 125 -5.84 -18.01 -3.35
C PHE A 125 -4.93 -17.54 -2.20
N VAL A 126 -3.63 -17.41 -2.42
CA VAL A 126 -2.68 -16.90 -1.42
C VAL A 126 -3.01 -15.46 -1.06
N GLY A 127 -3.26 -14.61 -2.06
CA GLY A 127 -3.68 -13.22 -1.83
C GLY A 127 -5.03 -13.14 -1.10
N VAL A 128 -6.00 -13.99 -1.46
CA VAL A 128 -7.30 -14.05 -0.77
C VAL A 128 -7.13 -14.42 0.70
N MET A 129 -6.32 -15.43 1.00
CA MET A 129 -6.08 -15.86 2.38
C MET A 129 -5.30 -14.82 3.18
N ALA A 130 -4.37 -14.13 2.55
CA ALA A 130 -3.67 -12.99 3.15
C ALA A 130 -4.64 -11.84 3.47
N PHE A 131 -5.55 -11.50 2.54
CA PHE A 131 -6.61 -10.53 2.77
C PHE A 131 -7.50 -10.93 3.97
N ILE A 132 -7.94 -12.17 4.02
CA ILE A 132 -8.76 -12.70 5.13
C ILE A 132 -8.00 -12.57 6.45
N GLY A 133 -6.73 -12.96 6.49
CA GLY A 133 -5.87 -12.83 7.66
C GLY A 133 -5.70 -11.38 8.12
N ALA A 134 -5.47 -10.46 7.18
CA ALA A 134 -5.38 -9.02 7.44
C ALA A 134 -6.67 -8.47 8.08
N MET A 135 -7.82 -8.82 7.50
CA MET A 135 -9.13 -8.37 7.99
C MET A 135 -9.46 -8.99 9.36
N ALA A 136 -9.16 -10.27 9.57
CA ALA A 136 -9.37 -10.94 10.85
C ALA A 136 -8.61 -10.25 11.99
N ILE A 137 -7.35 -9.89 11.77
CA ILE A 137 -6.56 -9.16 12.76
C ILE A 137 -7.10 -7.74 12.97
N SER A 138 -7.50 -7.05 11.91
CA SER A 138 -8.09 -5.71 12.04
C SER A 138 -9.34 -5.71 12.90
N PHE A 139 -10.25 -6.66 12.67
CA PHE A 139 -11.42 -6.83 13.53
C PHE A 139 -11.06 -7.29 14.94
N GLY A 140 -10.06 -8.16 15.10
CA GLY A 140 -9.54 -8.58 16.40
C GLY A 140 -8.99 -7.41 17.22
N VAL A 141 -8.22 -6.52 16.60
CA VAL A 141 -7.70 -5.30 17.26
C VAL A 141 -8.85 -4.39 17.68
N LEU A 142 -9.84 -4.16 16.81
CA LEU A 142 -11.01 -3.37 17.13
C LEU A 142 -11.79 -3.99 18.28
N PHE A 143 -12.01 -5.29 18.26
CA PHE A 143 -12.69 -6.02 19.32
C PHE A 143 -11.96 -5.85 20.67
N ILE A 144 -10.65 -6.16 20.72
CA ILE A 144 -9.84 -6.07 21.93
C ILE A 144 -9.79 -4.63 22.45
N SER A 145 -9.64 -3.64 21.57
CA SER A 145 -9.55 -2.24 21.97
C SER A 145 -10.84 -1.68 22.54
N ASN A 146 -11.99 -2.28 22.22
CA ASN A 146 -13.29 -1.94 22.79
C ASN A 146 -13.59 -2.65 24.12
N LEU A 147 -12.84 -3.70 24.46
CA LEU A 147 -12.98 -4.37 25.75
C LEU A 147 -12.52 -3.43 26.88
N GLY A 148 -13.36 -3.31 27.90
CA GLY A 148 -13.06 -2.48 29.10
C GLY A 148 -13.15 -0.97 28.85
N GLY A 149 -14.00 -0.52 27.91
CA GLY A 149 -14.33 0.89 27.69
C GLY A 149 -13.90 1.44 26.33
N ARG A 150 -13.89 2.78 26.19
CA ARG A 150 -13.60 3.44 24.91
C ARG A 150 -12.18 3.15 24.43
N PRO A 151 -11.98 2.80 23.13
CA PRO A 151 -10.66 2.61 22.56
C PRO A 151 -9.90 3.93 22.52
N ASN A 152 -8.63 3.84 22.86
CA ASN A 152 -7.67 4.92 22.68
C ASN A 152 -6.48 4.42 21.83
N SER A 153 -5.62 5.35 21.42
CA SER A 153 -4.46 5.04 20.59
C SER A 153 -3.54 3.99 21.22
N VAL A 154 -3.38 4.00 22.53
CA VAL A 154 -2.53 3.03 23.24
C VAL A 154 -3.11 1.63 23.21
N LYS A 155 -4.43 1.46 23.46
CA LYS A 155 -5.09 0.16 23.36
C LYS A 155 -5.04 -0.41 21.97
N LEU A 156 -5.20 0.42 20.93
CA LEU A 156 -5.09 -0.01 19.53
C LEU A 156 -3.68 -0.53 19.21
N ILE A 157 -2.64 0.21 19.60
CA ILE A 157 -1.25 -0.19 19.34
C ILE A 157 -0.90 -1.47 20.13
N LEU A 158 -1.21 -1.53 21.43
CA LEU A 158 -0.89 -2.69 22.26
C LEU A 158 -1.67 -3.93 21.82
N GLY A 159 -2.96 -3.78 21.47
CA GLY A 159 -3.76 -4.86 20.90
C GLY A 159 -3.18 -5.37 19.57
N GLY A 160 -2.75 -4.45 18.70
CA GLY A 160 -2.07 -4.78 17.45
C GLY A 160 -0.76 -5.54 17.67
N LEU A 161 0.08 -5.08 18.57
CA LEU A 161 1.35 -5.74 18.93
C LEU A 161 1.11 -7.15 19.49
N ALA A 162 0.14 -7.30 20.40
CA ALA A 162 -0.19 -8.60 20.99
C ALA A 162 -0.68 -9.59 19.93
N LEU A 163 -1.63 -9.17 19.08
CA LEU A 163 -2.12 -10.02 17.98
C LEU A 163 -1.04 -10.32 16.94
N SER A 164 -0.14 -9.36 16.66
CA SER A 164 1.03 -9.60 15.80
C SER A 164 1.93 -10.70 16.35
N ALA A 165 2.22 -10.68 17.65
CA ALA A 165 3.03 -11.72 18.29
C ALA A 165 2.36 -13.09 18.20
N VAL A 166 1.04 -13.15 18.41
CA VAL A 166 0.25 -14.38 18.27
C VAL A 166 0.34 -14.90 16.82
N CYS A 167 0.06 -14.05 15.82
CA CYS A 167 0.13 -14.45 14.40
C CYS A 167 1.52 -14.92 13.99
N SER A 168 2.57 -14.21 14.43
CA SER A 168 3.96 -14.58 14.12
C SER A 168 4.32 -15.92 14.74
N SER A 169 3.88 -16.19 15.97
CA SER A 169 4.08 -17.49 16.62
C SER A 169 3.35 -18.62 15.90
N PHE A 170 2.09 -18.38 15.48
CA PHE A 170 1.35 -19.36 14.69
C PHE A 170 1.97 -19.57 13.31
N SER A 171 2.45 -18.53 12.62
CA SER A 171 3.17 -18.68 11.34
C SER A 171 4.42 -19.55 11.52
N SER A 172 5.22 -19.30 12.57
CA SER A 172 6.40 -20.10 12.87
C SER A 172 6.04 -21.56 13.18
N PHE A 173 4.95 -21.78 13.90
CA PHE A 173 4.47 -23.13 14.20
C PHE A 173 4.02 -23.88 12.93
N VAL A 174 3.29 -23.20 12.04
CA VAL A 174 2.86 -23.76 10.74
C VAL A 174 4.08 -24.13 9.88
N VAL A 175 5.06 -23.23 9.79
CA VAL A 175 6.31 -23.49 9.06
C VAL A 175 7.08 -24.67 9.65
N TYR A 176 7.15 -24.80 10.97
CA TYR A 176 7.79 -25.92 11.64
C TYR A 176 7.10 -27.27 11.35
N LEU A 177 5.76 -27.27 11.28
CA LEU A 177 5.00 -28.50 11.03
C LEU A 177 5.06 -28.98 9.57
N ALA A 178 5.19 -28.05 8.62
CA ALA A 178 5.03 -28.35 7.20
C ALA A 178 6.23 -29.13 6.62
N ASP A 179 7.45 -28.94 7.16
CA ASP A 179 8.72 -29.54 6.67
C ASP A 179 8.88 -29.44 5.13
N ASP A 180 8.39 -28.32 4.56
CA ASP A 180 8.35 -28.05 3.11
C ASP A 180 9.30 -26.90 2.76
N LYS A 181 10.47 -27.25 2.18
CA LYS A 181 11.49 -26.28 1.80
C LYS A 181 11.06 -25.35 0.66
N GLU A 182 10.33 -25.86 -0.31
CA GLU A 182 9.85 -25.07 -1.46
C GLU A 182 8.76 -24.10 -1.02
N GLY A 183 7.84 -24.54 -0.16
CA GLY A 183 6.84 -23.68 0.44
C GLY A 183 7.44 -22.56 1.29
N ILE A 184 8.47 -22.86 2.09
CA ILE A 184 9.18 -21.84 2.88
C ILE A 184 9.85 -20.79 1.97
N GLN A 185 10.48 -21.23 0.88
CA GLN A 185 11.06 -20.32 -0.10
C GLN A 185 9.98 -19.44 -0.75
N THR A 186 8.86 -20.02 -1.13
CA THR A 186 7.71 -19.31 -1.71
C THR A 186 7.17 -18.26 -0.75
N ILE A 187 6.98 -18.59 0.54
CA ILE A 187 6.58 -17.62 1.58
C ILE A 187 7.57 -16.47 1.65
N THR A 188 8.87 -16.79 1.66
CA THR A 188 9.92 -15.77 1.76
C THR A 188 9.83 -14.77 0.60
N TYR A 189 9.68 -15.23 -0.65
CA TYR A 189 9.50 -14.37 -1.80
C TYR A 189 8.19 -13.58 -1.74
N TRP A 190 7.10 -14.22 -1.33
CA TRP A 190 5.79 -13.55 -1.21
C TRP A 190 5.84 -12.41 -0.18
N LEU A 191 6.52 -12.60 0.97
CA LEU A 191 6.70 -11.58 1.99
C LEU A 191 7.55 -10.38 1.53
N MET A 192 8.36 -10.54 0.49
CA MET A 192 9.15 -9.45 -0.07
C MET A 192 8.34 -8.50 -0.96
N GLY A 193 7.14 -8.90 -1.36
CA GLY A 193 6.25 -8.13 -2.22
C GLY A 193 6.73 -8.02 -3.68
N SER A 194 5.79 -8.04 -4.61
CA SER A 194 6.08 -7.92 -6.04
C SER A 194 4.86 -7.47 -6.83
N PHE A 195 5.08 -6.71 -7.90
CA PHE A 195 4.04 -6.38 -8.88
C PHE A 195 4.08 -7.29 -10.12
N ALA A 196 4.97 -8.28 -10.17
CA ALA A 196 5.12 -9.16 -11.33
C ALA A 196 3.84 -9.96 -11.66
N GLY A 197 2.98 -10.21 -10.66
CA GLY A 197 1.70 -10.89 -10.82
C GLY A 197 0.53 -9.98 -11.22
N ALA A 198 0.75 -8.69 -11.47
CA ALA A 198 -0.33 -7.76 -11.81
C ALA A 198 -0.91 -8.08 -13.20
N LYS A 199 -2.24 -8.22 -13.27
CA LYS A 199 -3.00 -8.51 -14.48
C LYS A 199 -4.10 -7.46 -14.68
N TRP A 200 -4.56 -7.28 -15.93
CA TRP A 200 -5.62 -6.32 -16.26
C TRP A 200 -6.96 -6.60 -15.57
N ASP A 201 -7.29 -7.86 -15.35
CA ASP A 201 -8.55 -8.31 -14.71
C ASP A 201 -8.64 -7.90 -13.24
N MET A 202 -7.50 -7.87 -12.52
CA MET A 202 -7.44 -7.48 -11.11
C MET A 202 -7.51 -5.96 -10.91
N LEU A 203 -7.02 -5.20 -11.88
CA LEU A 203 -6.76 -3.76 -11.77
C LEU A 203 -8.02 -2.92 -11.53
N PRO A 204 -9.15 -3.10 -12.27
CA PRO A 204 -10.35 -2.28 -12.09
C PRO A 204 -10.94 -2.40 -10.70
N PHE A 205 -11.00 -3.62 -10.16
CA PHE A 205 -11.56 -3.85 -8.84
C PHE A 205 -10.74 -3.17 -7.74
N ILE A 206 -9.42 -3.35 -7.75
CA ILE A 206 -8.52 -2.74 -6.76
C ILE A 206 -8.52 -1.22 -6.90
N ALA A 207 -8.51 -0.71 -8.14
CA ALA A 207 -8.58 0.72 -8.42
C ALA A 207 -9.85 1.35 -7.85
N VAL A 208 -11.01 0.73 -8.06
CA VAL A 208 -12.28 1.22 -7.51
C VAL A 208 -12.25 1.28 -6.00
N VAL A 209 -11.82 0.21 -5.33
CA VAL A 209 -11.75 0.16 -3.86
C VAL A 209 -10.81 1.25 -3.32
N VAL A 210 -9.61 1.38 -3.87
CA VAL A 210 -8.61 2.36 -3.42
C VAL A 210 -9.10 3.78 -3.70
N LEU A 211 -9.57 4.08 -4.91
CA LEU A 211 -10.02 5.43 -5.28
C LEU A 211 -11.25 5.88 -4.49
N VAL A 212 -12.25 5.01 -4.33
CA VAL A 212 -13.44 5.31 -3.51
C VAL A 212 -13.03 5.58 -2.06
N SER A 213 -12.12 4.78 -1.51
CA SER A 213 -11.61 5.00 -0.15
C SER A 213 -10.83 6.31 -0.01
N ILE A 214 -9.99 6.66 -1.01
CA ILE A 214 -9.27 7.95 -1.02
C ILE A 214 -10.25 9.13 -1.07
N ILE A 215 -11.25 9.07 -1.94
CA ILE A 215 -12.29 10.12 -2.05
C ILE A 215 -13.07 10.24 -0.73
N PHE A 216 -13.43 9.09 -0.13
CA PHE A 216 -14.06 9.08 1.18
C PHE A 216 -13.19 9.79 2.23
N PHE A 217 -11.93 9.41 2.39
CA PHE A 217 -11.04 10.04 3.36
C PHE A 217 -10.79 11.51 3.07
N TRP A 218 -10.69 11.89 1.81
CA TRP A 218 -10.56 13.29 1.41
C TRP A 218 -11.79 14.12 1.84
N SER A 219 -13.00 13.57 1.68
CA SER A 219 -14.22 14.21 2.16
C SER A 219 -14.26 14.38 3.70
N GLN A 220 -13.54 13.50 4.41
CA GLN A 220 -13.45 13.50 5.88
C GLN A 220 -12.30 14.37 6.43
N SER A 221 -11.65 15.18 5.62
CA SER A 221 -10.46 15.97 6.00
C SER A 221 -10.68 16.83 7.24
N ARG A 222 -11.89 17.37 7.45
CA ARG A 222 -12.24 18.17 8.64
C ARG A 222 -12.20 17.33 9.92
N ILE A 223 -12.74 16.12 9.88
CA ILE A 223 -12.74 15.20 11.03
C ILE A 223 -11.31 14.73 11.33
N LEU A 224 -10.53 14.42 10.27
CA LEU A 224 -9.12 14.05 10.41
C LEU A 224 -8.28 15.17 11.02
N ASN A 225 -8.50 16.42 10.60
CA ASN A 225 -7.85 17.58 11.22
C ASN A 225 -8.23 17.71 12.70
N MET A 226 -9.50 17.43 13.05
CA MET A 226 -9.98 17.45 14.43
C MET A 226 -9.35 16.32 15.27
N MET A 227 -9.08 15.14 14.68
CA MET A 227 -8.39 14.05 15.37
C MET A 227 -6.98 14.44 15.84
N LEU A 228 -6.28 15.32 15.11
CA LEU A 228 -4.96 15.81 15.53
C LEU A 228 -5.03 16.68 16.80
N LEU A 229 -6.14 17.39 17.00
CA LEU A 229 -6.31 18.25 18.19
C LEU A 229 -6.57 17.46 19.48
N GLY A 230 -6.99 16.20 19.34
CA GLY A 230 -7.27 15.33 20.47
C GLY A 230 -8.74 15.16 20.79
N ASP A 231 -9.05 14.09 21.57
CA ASP A 231 -10.44 13.69 21.83
C ASP A 231 -11.14 14.70 22.75
N GLU A 232 -10.44 15.27 23.72
CA GLU A 232 -11.00 16.27 24.66
C GLU A 232 -11.44 17.54 23.89
N VAL A 233 -10.58 18.03 22.99
CA VAL A 233 -10.90 19.19 22.17
C VAL A 233 -12.06 18.88 21.20
N ALA A 234 -12.09 17.70 20.60
CA ALA A 234 -13.16 17.30 19.71
C ALA A 234 -14.53 17.23 20.44
N ILE A 235 -14.55 16.72 21.66
CA ILE A 235 -15.77 16.67 22.50
C ILE A 235 -16.25 18.09 22.82
N THR A 236 -15.37 19.02 23.17
CA THR A 236 -15.74 20.42 23.43
C THR A 236 -16.30 21.11 22.17
N LEU A 237 -15.87 20.66 20.98
CA LEU A 237 -16.40 21.09 19.69
C LEU A 237 -17.67 20.32 19.26
N GLY A 238 -18.23 19.49 20.14
CA GLY A 238 -19.49 18.75 19.93
C GLY A 238 -19.34 17.52 19.03
N ARG A 239 -18.14 16.94 18.89
CA ARG A 239 -17.91 15.75 18.08
C ARG A 239 -17.28 14.63 18.90
N ASP A 240 -17.92 13.46 18.89
CA ASP A 240 -17.31 12.21 19.39
C ASP A 240 -16.58 11.51 18.26
N LEU A 241 -15.26 11.35 18.38
CA LEU A 241 -14.39 10.75 17.34
C LEU A 241 -14.38 9.23 17.38
N HIS A 242 -15.03 8.60 18.34
CA HIS A 242 -14.98 7.14 18.51
C HIS A 242 -15.46 6.37 17.29
N THR A 243 -16.66 6.65 16.79
CA THR A 243 -17.24 5.97 15.62
C THR A 243 -16.42 6.26 14.35
N TYR A 244 -15.97 7.50 14.16
CA TYR A 244 -15.12 7.84 13.03
C TYR A 244 -13.81 7.03 13.02
N ARG A 245 -13.17 6.88 14.19
CA ARG A 245 -11.94 6.09 14.32
C ARG A 245 -12.15 4.63 13.92
N GLN A 246 -13.24 4.02 14.35
CA GLN A 246 -13.58 2.63 13.98
C GLN A 246 -13.79 2.49 12.46
N VAL A 247 -14.60 3.35 11.88
CA VAL A 247 -14.88 3.34 10.42
C VAL A 247 -13.60 3.54 9.63
N TYR A 248 -12.75 4.50 10.04
CA TYR A 248 -11.50 4.77 9.34
C TYR A 248 -10.51 3.62 9.45
N LEU A 249 -10.45 2.94 10.58
CA LEU A 249 -9.65 1.73 10.75
C LEU A 249 -10.11 0.61 9.81
N ILE A 250 -11.41 0.37 9.71
CA ILE A 250 -11.97 -0.67 8.83
C ILE A 250 -11.65 -0.35 7.37
N ILE A 251 -11.87 0.89 6.92
CA ILE A 251 -11.61 1.28 5.53
C ILE A 251 -10.11 1.22 5.22
N SER A 252 -9.24 1.69 6.14
CA SER A 252 -7.79 1.58 5.97
C SER A 252 -7.34 0.12 5.90
N SER A 253 -7.90 -0.74 6.76
CA SER A 253 -7.61 -2.18 6.74
C SER A 253 -8.07 -2.85 5.45
N LEU A 254 -9.19 -2.40 4.89
CA LEU A 254 -9.68 -2.87 3.59
C LEU A 254 -8.68 -2.52 2.48
N ILE A 255 -8.21 -1.27 2.42
CA ILE A 255 -7.16 -0.86 1.46
C ILE A 255 -5.92 -1.75 1.63
N ILE A 256 -5.41 -1.88 2.85
CA ILE A 256 -4.20 -2.65 3.13
C ILE A 256 -4.40 -4.13 2.76
N GLY A 257 -5.57 -4.69 3.05
CA GLY A 257 -5.93 -6.05 2.66
C GLY A 257 -5.87 -6.27 1.15
N PHE A 258 -6.42 -5.33 0.36
CA PHE A 258 -6.32 -5.41 -1.11
C PHE A 258 -4.92 -5.15 -1.65
N VAL A 259 -4.15 -4.28 -1.00
CA VAL A 259 -2.72 -4.11 -1.32
C VAL A 259 -1.97 -5.43 -1.17
N VAL A 260 -2.15 -6.09 -0.02
CA VAL A 260 -1.49 -7.37 0.28
C VAL A 260 -1.99 -8.48 -0.64
N TYR A 261 -3.29 -8.50 -0.94
CA TYR A 261 -3.88 -9.42 -1.93
C TYR A 261 -3.19 -9.33 -3.30
N ALA A 262 -2.91 -8.09 -3.76
CA ALA A 262 -2.42 -7.84 -5.12
C ALA A 262 -0.90 -7.92 -5.26
N ALA A 263 -0.15 -7.56 -4.21
CA ALA A 263 1.30 -7.33 -4.33
C ALA A 263 2.13 -7.94 -3.19
N GLY A 264 1.51 -8.66 -2.26
CA GLY A 264 2.20 -9.10 -1.05
C GLY A 264 2.52 -7.92 -0.12
N MET A 265 3.56 -8.05 0.70
CA MET A 265 3.84 -7.06 1.74
C MET A 265 4.79 -5.96 1.24
N ILE A 266 4.31 -4.70 1.28
CA ILE A 266 5.09 -3.52 0.89
C ILE A 266 5.06 -2.51 2.05
N GLY A 267 6.14 -2.46 2.83
CA GLY A 267 6.28 -1.57 3.98
C GLY A 267 6.79 -0.16 3.62
N PHE A 268 6.93 0.70 4.64
CA PHE A 268 7.52 2.03 4.61
C PHE A 268 6.81 3.11 3.77
N VAL A 269 6.04 2.78 2.73
CA VAL A 269 5.37 3.76 1.86
C VAL A 269 4.41 4.62 2.67
N GLY A 270 3.56 3.98 3.48
CA GLY A 270 2.58 4.65 4.32
C GLY A 270 3.19 5.46 5.48
N LEU A 271 4.44 5.20 5.82
CA LEU A 271 5.19 5.95 6.81
C LEU A 271 5.95 7.13 6.18
N LEU A 272 6.71 6.85 5.13
CA LEU A 272 7.65 7.79 4.54
C LEU A 272 6.96 8.88 3.75
N ILE A 273 6.05 8.51 2.84
CA ILE A 273 5.43 9.45 1.90
C ILE A 273 4.58 10.51 2.61
N PRO A 274 3.65 10.18 3.52
CA PRO A 274 2.90 11.20 4.25
C PRO A 274 3.80 12.13 5.06
N HIS A 275 4.89 11.60 5.61
CA HIS A 275 5.83 12.41 6.36
C HIS A 275 6.55 13.43 5.47
N LEU A 276 7.09 13.01 4.32
CA LEU A 276 7.73 13.89 3.35
C LEU A 276 6.76 14.97 2.83
N VAL A 277 5.54 14.57 2.49
CA VAL A 277 4.50 15.50 2.01
C VAL A 277 4.14 16.49 3.10
N ARG A 278 3.98 16.07 4.36
CA ARG A 278 3.68 16.95 5.50
C ARG A 278 4.78 17.99 5.71
N MET A 279 6.04 17.62 5.51
CA MET A 279 7.16 18.56 5.63
C MET A 279 7.13 19.69 4.58
N THR A 280 6.48 19.45 3.45
CA THR A 280 6.43 20.42 2.33
C THR A 280 5.16 21.26 2.32
N ILE A 281 4.00 20.64 2.62
CA ILE A 281 2.69 21.32 2.50
C ILE A 281 1.92 21.44 3.82
N GLY A 282 2.47 20.95 4.94
CA GLY A 282 1.85 21.04 6.27
C GLY A 282 0.89 19.88 6.57
N THR A 283 0.13 20.05 7.66
CA THR A 283 -0.66 18.99 8.30
C THR A 283 -2.13 18.94 7.88
N ASN A 284 -2.60 19.89 7.05
CA ASN A 284 -4.00 19.96 6.65
C ASN A 284 -4.36 18.76 5.73
N HIS A 285 -5.29 17.90 6.18
CA HIS A 285 -5.67 16.70 5.45
C HIS A 285 -6.32 16.97 4.09
N TRP A 286 -6.91 18.15 3.88
CA TRP A 286 -7.47 18.53 2.57
C TRP A 286 -6.41 18.56 1.45
N THR A 287 -5.20 18.99 1.77
CA THR A 287 -4.06 19.01 0.86
C THR A 287 -3.19 17.76 1.02
N LEU A 288 -3.00 17.29 2.27
CA LEU A 288 -2.13 16.16 2.59
C LEU A 288 -2.55 14.85 1.90
N ILE A 289 -3.87 14.54 1.85
CA ILE A 289 -4.36 13.29 1.27
C ILE A 289 -4.07 13.21 -0.24
N PRO A 290 -4.48 14.17 -1.10
CA PRO A 290 -4.22 14.05 -2.53
C PRO A 290 -2.73 14.11 -2.88
N PHE A 291 -1.94 14.91 -2.17
CA PHE A 291 -0.49 14.97 -2.40
C PHE A 291 0.22 13.69 -1.93
N SER A 292 -0.23 13.08 -0.84
CA SER A 292 0.29 11.78 -0.40
C SER A 292 -0.09 10.65 -1.37
N ALA A 293 -1.31 10.66 -1.90
CA ALA A 293 -1.73 9.71 -2.92
C ALA A 293 -0.83 9.77 -4.15
N LEU A 294 -0.66 10.96 -4.72
CA LEU A 294 0.22 11.16 -5.89
C LEU A 294 1.69 10.83 -5.57
N GLY A 295 2.19 11.27 -4.42
CA GLY A 295 3.55 10.98 -3.98
C GLY A 295 3.82 9.48 -3.83
N GLY A 296 2.87 8.74 -3.24
CA GLY A 296 2.93 7.28 -3.12
C GLY A 296 2.90 6.57 -4.47
N SER A 297 2.03 7.02 -5.38
CA SER A 297 1.98 6.52 -6.76
C SER A 297 3.31 6.69 -7.48
N ILE A 298 3.86 7.90 -7.47
CA ILE A 298 5.15 8.22 -8.11
C ILE A 298 6.26 7.37 -7.51
N PHE A 299 6.32 7.27 -6.18
CA PHE A 299 7.36 6.53 -5.48
C PHE A 299 7.36 5.05 -5.85
N LEU A 300 6.20 4.37 -5.85
CA LEU A 300 6.12 2.95 -6.18
C LEU A 300 6.34 2.67 -7.66
N VAL A 301 5.88 3.54 -8.57
CA VAL A 301 6.14 3.41 -10.01
C VAL A 301 7.65 3.50 -10.29
N ILE A 302 8.34 4.47 -9.68
CA ILE A 302 9.80 4.60 -9.83
C ILE A 302 10.52 3.41 -9.19
N ALA A 303 10.10 3.00 -7.98
CA ALA A 303 10.70 1.86 -7.30
C ALA A 303 10.56 0.57 -8.11
N ASP A 304 9.40 0.31 -8.72
CA ASP A 304 9.19 -0.85 -9.59
C ASP A 304 10.09 -0.82 -10.83
N GLY A 305 10.21 0.35 -11.46
CA GLY A 305 11.13 0.52 -12.59
C GLY A 305 12.59 0.24 -12.20
N LEU A 306 13.04 0.74 -11.05
CA LEU A 306 14.38 0.48 -10.54
C LEU A 306 14.61 -1.00 -10.22
N CYS A 307 13.63 -1.69 -9.62
CA CYS A 307 13.73 -3.13 -9.30
C CYS A 307 14.01 -3.99 -10.54
N ARG A 308 13.56 -3.55 -11.71
CA ARG A 308 13.79 -4.24 -13.01
C ARG A 308 15.11 -3.91 -13.67
N CYS A 309 15.87 -2.92 -13.15
CA CYS A 309 17.11 -2.44 -13.76
C CYS A 309 18.36 -2.69 -12.91
N ILE A 310 18.22 -2.81 -11.58
CA ILE A 310 19.37 -2.86 -10.65
C ILE A 310 20.17 -4.14 -10.82
N ILE A 311 19.50 -5.28 -11.01
CA ILE A 311 20.18 -6.58 -11.16
C ILE A 311 19.99 -7.06 -12.61
N PRO A 312 21.09 -7.29 -13.37
CA PRO A 312 20.99 -7.87 -14.70
C PRO A 312 20.32 -9.25 -14.67
N HIS A 313 19.34 -9.45 -15.53
CA HIS A 313 18.61 -10.72 -15.70
C HIS A 313 17.83 -11.24 -14.48
N ALA A 314 17.65 -10.40 -13.44
CA ALA A 314 16.84 -10.73 -12.28
C ALA A 314 16.01 -9.52 -11.84
N GLU A 315 14.86 -9.77 -11.24
CA GLU A 315 14.04 -8.73 -10.63
C GLU A 315 14.27 -8.68 -9.13
N LEU A 316 14.58 -7.50 -8.62
CA LEU A 316 14.65 -7.28 -7.18
C LEU A 316 13.24 -7.17 -6.60
N PRO A 317 12.86 -7.95 -5.57
CA PRO A 317 11.60 -7.75 -4.86
C PRO A 317 11.47 -6.32 -4.34
N ILE A 318 10.31 -5.71 -4.56
CA ILE A 318 10.12 -4.26 -4.31
C ILE A 318 10.27 -3.91 -2.83
N GLY A 319 9.83 -4.80 -1.93
CA GLY A 319 9.97 -4.59 -0.48
C GLY A 319 11.42 -4.47 -0.02
N ILE A 320 12.35 -5.15 -0.69
CA ILE A 320 13.80 -5.02 -0.39
C ILE A 320 14.25 -3.60 -0.74
N LEU A 321 13.98 -3.13 -1.96
CA LEU A 321 14.39 -1.79 -2.40
C LEU A 321 13.80 -0.70 -1.49
N ILE A 322 12.51 -0.81 -1.19
CA ILE A 322 11.83 0.18 -0.36
C ILE A 322 12.37 0.16 1.08
N SER A 323 12.68 -1.01 1.63
CA SER A 323 13.27 -1.12 2.97
C SER A 323 14.68 -0.56 3.03
N LEU A 324 15.50 -0.80 1.99
CA LEU A 324 16.86 -0.26 1.90
C LEU A 324 16.88 1.27 1.81
N ILE A 325 15.89 1.88 1.20
CA ILE A 325 15.75 3.34 1.10
C ILE A 325 14.99 3.89 2.33
N GLY A 326 13.91 3.23 2.70
CA GLY A 326 12.97 3.70 3.71
C GLY A 326 13.55 3.69 5.12
N ALA A 327 14.20 2.60 5.54
CA ALA A 327 14.73 2.48 6.89
C ALA A 327 15.85 3.50 7.18
N PRO A 328 16.88 3.71 6.34
CA PRO A 328 17.87 4.77 6.58
C PRO A 328 17.28 6.16 6.53
N THR A 329 16.36 6.42 5.59
CA THR A 329 15.67 7.73 5.51
C THR A 329 14.87 8.00 6.77
N PHE A 330 14.17 7.00 7.29
CA PHE A 330 13.43 7.09 8.53
C PHE A 330 14.34 7.40 9.74
N VAL A 331 15.45 6.65 9.89
CA VAL A 331 16.43 6.90 10.95
C VAL A 331 17.01 8.31 10.84
N TYR A 332 17.38 8.75 9.64
CA TYR A 332 17.86 10.11 9.41
C TYR A 332 16.85 11.18 9.84
N MET A 333 15.57 10.99 9.49
CA MET A 333 14.51 11.91 9.91
C MET A 333 14.33 11.90 11.43
N LEU A 334 14.43 10.74 12.08
CA LEU A 334 14.32 10.58 13.52
C LEU A 334 15.39 11.37 14.28
N VAL A 335 16.60 11.38 13.77
CA VAL A 335 17.74 12.08 14.41
C VAL A 335 17.69 13.58 14.21
N ARG A 336 17.13 14.08 13.10
CA ARG A 336 17.24 15.50 12.72
C ARG A 336 16.11 16.42 13.19
N LYS A 337 14.96 15.91 13.66
CA LYS A 337 13.81 16.76 14.02
C LYS A 337 13.15 16.36 15.33
N ASN A 338 12.72 17.37 16.10
CA ASN A 338 11.76 17.20 17.20
C ASN A 338 10.39 16.79 16.61
N TYR A 339 9.88 15.63 17.02
CA TYR A 339 8.65 15.05 16.48
C TYR A 339 7.43 15.53 17.26
N GLY A 340 6.57 16.32 16.62
CA GLY A 340 5.26 16.71 17.12
C GLY A 340 4.34 17.11 15.95
N PHE A 341 3.03 16.97 16.11
CA PHE A 341 2.04 17.53 15.17
C PHE A 341 1.88 19.06 15.33
N GLY A 342 2.46 19.65 16.37
CA GLY A 342 2.52 21.07 16.61
C GLY A 342 3.98 21.52 16.58
N GLY A 343 4.32 22.33 15.60
CA GLY A 343 5.65 22.89 15.50
C GLY A 343 5.94 23.86 16.65
N GLU A 344 7.13 23.86 17.16
CA GLU A 344 7.96 25.02 17.43
C GLU A 344 9.12 24.99 16.45
#